data_665081a026e09988a65c0525dfbeccf0
#
_entry.id   665081a026e09988a65c0525dfbeccf0
#
_cell.length_a   1.000
_cell.length_b   1.000
_cell.length_c   1.000
_cell.angle_alpha   90.00
_cell.angle_beta   90.00
_cell.angle_gamma   90.00
#
_symmetry.space_group_name_H-M   'P 1'
#
loop_
_entity.id
_entity.type
_entity.pdbx_description
1 polymer ?
#
loop_
_entity_poly.entity_id
_entity_poly.type
_entity_poly.pdbx_seq_one_letter_code
_entity_poly.pdbx_strand_id
1 'polypeptide(L)'
;MKSRASLILLLLLLVVVPLSHLEIEPSDGSWLVRVDGVPVDVPGLVADAFTTLTRSCSRVQALAPANPQFSAALDAIRRESPPHSLSAQLVGLRRQDDWLLAQVSFTELQSAVVLMQASESGYVISSGGVWSGSTHPHRPAPVIRRFLRSRVPQAPGDLIDCIDETGGMAR
;
A
#
# COMPACT_ATOMS: atom_id res chain seq x y z
N MET A 1 -47.18 22.16 -20.12
CA MET A 1 -47.01 21.08 -19.09
C MET A 1 -46.21 19.87 -19.59
N LYS A 2 -46.23 19.52 -20.86
CA LYS A 2 -45.48 18.34 -21.43
C LYS A 2 -43.94 18.43 -21.27
N SER A 3 -43.32 19.62 -21.29
CA SER A 3 -41.88 19.78 -21.23
C SER A 3 -41.26 19.47 -19.83
N ARG A 4 -41.99 19.77 -18.73
CA ARG A 4 -41.52 19.50 -17.38
C ARG A 4 -41.51 17.99 -17.03
N ALA A 5 -42.52 17.26 -17.49
CA ALA A 5 -42.60 15.81 -17.30
C ALA A 5 -41.47 15.09 -18.06
N SER A 6 -41.17 15.52 -19.30
CA SER A 6 -40.06 14.97 -20.07
C SER A 6 -38.68 15.25 -19.44
N LEU A 7 -38.50 16.43 -18.84
CA LEU A 7 -37.25 16.78 -18.12
C LEU A 7 -37.06 15.93 -16.86
N ILE A 8 -38.13 15.70 -16.10
CA ILE A 8 -38.11 14.85 -14.89
C ILE A 8 -37.82 13.40 -15.27
N LEU A 9 -38.44 12.89 -16.34
CA LEU A 9 -38.20 11.55 -16.84
C LEU A 9 -36.74 11.36 -17.30
N LEU A 10 -36.18 12.34 -17.99
CA LEU A 10 -34.79 12.34 -18.42
C LEU A 10 -33.81 12.35 -17.25
N LEU A 11 -34.10 13.16 -16.21
CA LEU A 11 -33.29 13.21 -14.98
C LEU A 11 -33.38 11.89 -14.22
N LEU A 12 -34.57 11.29 -14.11
CA LEU A 12 -34.74 9.97 -13.50
C LEU A 12 -33.96 8.87 -14.25
N LEU A 13 -34.02 8.85 -15.56
CA LEU A 13 -33.23 7.92 -16.38
C LEU A 13 -31.72 8.11 -16.19
N LEU A 14 -31.24 9.36 -16.14
CA LEU A 14 -29.84 9.69 -15.90
C LEU A 14 -29.31 9.23 -14.54
N VAL A 15 -30.18 9.06 -13.55
CA VAL A 15 -29.82 8.58 -12.20
C VAL A 15 -30.06 7.07 -12.08
N VAL A 16 -31.19 6.57 -12.52
CA VAL A 16 -31.57 5.14 -12.35
C VAL A 16 -30.71 4.21 -13.18
N VAL A 17 -30.37 4.61 -14.41
CA VAL A 17 -29.56 3.76 -15.30
C VAL A 17 -28.14 3.54 -14.73
N PRO A 18 -27.38 4.56 -14.30
CA PRO A 18 -26.09 4.32 -13.65
C PRO A 18 -26.19 3.52 -12.35
N LEU A 19 -27.22 3.78 -11.53
CA LEU A 19 -27.41 3.06 -10.27
C LEU A 19 -27.73 1.57 -10.46
N SER A 20 -28.36 1.18 -11.55
CA SER A 20 -28.65 -0.23 -11.87
C SER A 20 -27.40 -1.06 -12.22
N HIS A 21 -26.27 -0.40 -12.51
CA HIS A 21 -24.97 -1.02 -12.80
C HIS A 21 -24.01 -1.00 -11.62
N LEU A 22 -24.47 -0.47 -10.46
CA LEU A 22 -23.64 -0.33 -9.26
C LEU A 22 -24.12 -1.31 -8.19
N GLU A 23 -23.22 -2.14 -7.72
CA GLU A 23 -23.42 -3.00 -6.57
C GLU A 23 -22.41 -2.65 -5.48
N ILE A 24 -22.82 -2.67 -4.21
CA ILE A 24 -21.94 -2.45 -3.07
C ILE A 24 -21.75 -3.78 -2.36
N GLU A 25 -20.50 -4.21 -2.25
CA GLU A 25 -20.10 -5.48 -1.64
C GLU A 25 -19.17 -5.24 -0.44
N PRO A 26 -19.47 -5.77 0.75
CA PRO A 26 -18.52 -5.75 1.88
C PRO A 26 -17.34 -6.68 1.57
N SER A 27 -16.11 -6.21 1.83
CA SER A 27 -14.88 -6.97 1.58
C SER A 27 -13.80 -6.59 2.59
N ASP A 28 -13.28 -7.56 3.34
CA ASP A 28 -12.12 -7.45 4.25
C ASP A 28 -12.12 -6.21 5.17
N GLY A 29 -13.27 -5.93 5.82
CA GLY A 29 -13.43 -4.81 6.73
C GLY A 29 -13.54 -3.44 6.03
N SER A 30 -13.78 -3.45 4.72
CA SER A 30 -14.07 -2.30 3.87
C SER A 30 -15.28 -2.62 2.98
N TRP A 31 -15.49 -1.86 1.93
CA TRP A 31 -16.50 -2.12 0.91
C TRP A 31 -15.95 -1.82 -0.49
N LEU A 32 -16.48 -2.51 -1.46
CA LEU A 32 -16.17 -2.34 -2.87
C LEU A 32 -17.42 -1.88 -3.62
N VAL A 33 -17.21 -1.09 -4.65
CA VAL A 33 -18.26 -0.79 -5.63
C VAL A 33 -18.01 -1.65 -6.85
N ARG A 34 -18.98 -2.46 -7.24
CA ARG A 34 -18.93 -3.13 -8.55
C ARG A 34 -19.60 -2.25 -9.59
N VAL A 35 -18.91 -2.03 -10.68
CA VAL A 35 -19.44 -1.35 -11.88
C VAL A 35 -19.44 -2.39 -12.99
N ASP A 36 -20.62 -2.80 -13.43
CA ASP A 36 -20.78 -3.89 -14.42
C ASP A 36 -20.02 -5.17 -14.00
N GLY A 37 -20.07 -5.52 -12.72
CA GLY A 37 -19.39 -6.70 -12.18
C GLY A 37 -17.89 -6.53 -11.90
N VAL A 38 -17.27 -5.42 -12.30
CA VAL A 38 -15.85 -5.14 -12.06
C VAL A 38 -15.69 -4.45 -10.69
N PRO A 39 -14.92 -5.02 -9.75
CA PRO A 39 -14.72 -4.41 -8.44
C PRO A 39 -13.85 -3.16 -8.53
N VAL A 40 -14.27 -2.09 -7.88
CA VAL A 40 -13.57 -0.81 -7.76
C VAL A 40 -13.44 -0.46 -6.28
N ASP A 41 -12.22 -0.30 -5.81
CA ASP A 41 -11.92 0.11 -4.43
C ASP A 41 -12.04 1.64 -4.27
N VAL A 42 -13.27 2.13 -4.18
CA VAL A 42 -13.54 3.56 -3.99
C VAL A 42 -13.00 4.07 -2.64
N PRO A 43 -13.17 3.37 -1.50
CA PRO A 43 -12.57 3.79 -0.23
C PRO A 43 -11.05 3.88 -0.29
N GLY A 44 -10.40 2.89 -0.90
CA GLY A 44 -8.95 2.89 -1.07
C GLY A 44 -8.47 4.04 -1.95
N LEU A 45 -9.19 4.35 -3.03
CA LEU A 45 -8.90 5.49 -3.90
C LEU A 45 -9.00 6.83 -3.15
N VAL A 46 -10.06 7.02 -2.36
CA VAL A 46 -10.24 8.23 -1.56
C VAL A 46 -9.16 8.34 -0.48
N ALA A 47 -8.88 7.25 0.24
CA ALA A 47 -7.85 7.22 1.28
C ALA A 47 -6.46 7.52 0.72
N ASP A 48 -6.13 6.96 -0.45
CA ASP A 48 -4.85 7.20 -1.11
C ASP A 48 -4.72 8.63 -1.62
N ALA A 49 -5.77 9.17 -2.26
CA ALA A 49 -5.80 10.56 -2.70
C ALA A 49 -5.63 11.53 -1.51
N PHE A 50 -6.35 11.29 -0.41
CA PHE A 50 -6.23 12.10 0.80
C PHE A 50 -4.82 12.04 1.38
N THR A 51 -4.26 10.84 1.53
CA THR A 51 -2.88 10.68 2.03
C THR A 51 -1.88 11.37 1.11
N THR A 52 -2.04 11.25 -0.21
CA THR A 52 -1.16 11.90 -1.19
C THR A 52 -1.19 13.43 -1.11
N LEU A 53 -2.35 14.01 -0.81
CA LEU A 53 -2.50 15.46 -0.65
C LEU A 53 -1.95 15.98 0.69
N THR A 54 -1.98 15.15 1.73
CA THR A 54 -1.64 15.58 3.10
C THR A 54 -0.26 15.12 3.58
N ARG A 55 0.33 14.08 2.96
CA ARG A 55 1.64 13.52 3.36
C ARG A 55 2.77 14.51 3.11
N SER A 56 3.76 14.47 3.97
CA SER A 56 5.04 15.16 3.79
C SER A 56 6.17 14.13 3.71
N CYS A 57 6.76 13.98 2.52
CA CYS A 57 7.89 13.06 2.33
C CYS A 57 9.25 13.78 2.37
N SER A 58 9.30 15.03 2.83
CA SER A 58 10.54 15.83 2.87
C SER A 58 11.62 15.24 3.80
N ARG A 59 11.21 14.49 4.84
CA ARG A 59 12.12 13.82 5.76
C ARG A 59 12.42 12.37 5.36
N VAL A 60 11.77 11.86 4.34
CA VAL A 60 11.94 10.49 3.87
C VAL A 60 12.92 10.46 2.71
N GLN A 61 14.07 9.84 2.92
CA GLN A 61 15.13 9.73 1.94
C GLN A 61 15.04 8.41 1.18
N ALA A 62 14.94 8.45 -0.14
CA ALA A 62 15.13 7.27 -0.97
C ALA A 62 16.64 6.95 -1.06
N LEU A 63 17.01 5.71 -0.76
CA LEU A 63 18.40 5.26 -0.81
C LEU A 63 18.69 4.57 -2.13
N ALA A 64 19.82 4.94 -2.75
CA ALA A 64 20.28 4.29 -3.97
C ALA A 64 20.91 2.90 -3.66
N PRO A 65 20.93 1.97 -4.63
CA PRO A 65 21.53 0.64 -4.43
C PRO A 65 23.00 0.66 -4.02
N ALA A 66 23.75 1.71 -4.37
CA ALA A 66 25.14 1.89 -3.95
C ALA A 66 25.31 2.31 -2.49
N ASN A 67 24.24 2.65 -1.77
CA ASN A 67 24.30 3.04 -0.37
C ASN A 67 24.61 1.81 0.50
N PRO A 68 25.57 1.88 1.47
CA PRO A 68 25.90 0.75 2.34
C PRO A 68 24.71 0.22 3.15
N GLN A 69 23.72 1.07 3.47
CA GLN A 69 22.50 0.63 4.15
C GLN A 69 21.65 -0.31 3.30
N PHE A 70 21.80 -0.27 1.98
CA PHE A 70 21.06 -1.15 1.08
C PHE A 70 21.50 -2.61 1.25
N SER A 71 22.82 -2.87 1.29
CA SER A 71 23.36 -4.22 1.57
C SER A 71 23.03 -4.68 2.98
N ALA A 72 23.17 -3.81 3.98
CA ALA A 72 22.87 -4.14 5.37
C ALA A 72 21.39 -4.51 5.59
N ALA A 73 20.46 -3.78 4.94
CA ALA A 73 19.04 -4.10 4.96
C ALA A 73 18.75 -5.44 4.27
N LEU A 74 19.38 -5.71 3.11
CA LEU A 74 19.22 -6.96 2.39
C LEU A 74 19.71 -8.16 3.23
N ASP A 75 20.87 -8.02 3.88
CA ASP A 75 21.41 -9.05 4.76
C ASP A 75 20.51 -9.33 5.97
N ALA A 76 19.90 -8.28 6.53
CA ALA A 76 18.92 -8.45 7.62
C ALA A 76 17.70 -9.27 7.15
N ILE A 77 17.15 -8.96 5.98
CA ILE A 77 16.01 -9.68 5.41
C ILE A 77 16.38 -11.14 5.11
N ARG A 78 17.54 -11.40 4.54
CA ARG A 78 17.98 -12.74 4.20
C ARG A 78 18.18 -13.64 5.43
N ARG A 79 18.55 -13.07 6.56
CA ARG A 79 18.70 -13.82 7.83
C ARG A 79 17.37 -14.19 8.48
N GLU A 80 16.28 -13.54 8.13
CA GLU A 80 14.99 -13.70 8.84
C GLU A 80 14.37 -15.09 8.67
N SER A 81 14.35 -15.63 7.47
CA SER A 81 13.64 -16.88 7.19
C SER A 81 14.29 -17.72 6.07
N PRO A 82 15.55 -18.17 6.24
CA PRO A 82 16.17 -19.04 5.25
C PRO A 82 15.46 -20.41 5.18
N PRO A 83 15.46 -21.11 4.01
CA PRO A 83 16.16 -20.72 2.79
C PRO A 83 15.41 -19.71 1.89
N HIS A 84 14.11 -19.51 2.08
CA HIS A 84 13.26 -18.75 1.15
C HIS A 84 13.65 -17.26 1.06
N SER A 85 14.05 -16.67 2.18
CA SER A 85 14.49 -15.27 2.23
C SER A 85 15.83 -15.02 1.50
N LEU A 86 16.62 -16.05 1.21
CA LEU A 86 17.89 -15.90 0.50
C LEU A 86 17.72 -15.38 -0.93
N SER A 87 16.54 -15.60 -1.54
CA SER A 87 16.21 -15.08 -2.87
C SER A 87 15.80 -13.59 -2.86
N ALA A 88 15.78 -12.95 -1.69
CA ALA A 88 15.36 -11.55 -1.54
C ALA A 88 16.18 -10.61 -2.41
N GLN A 89 15.48 -9.72 -3.10
CA GLN A 89 16.01 -8.60 -3.87
C GLN A 89 15.31 -7.32 -3.43
N LEU A 90 16.08 -6.30 -3.07
CA LEU A 90 15.53 -5.00 -2.74
C LEU A 90 15.14 -4.26 -4.04
N VAL A 91 13.87 -3.94 -4.15
CA VAL A 91 13.31 -3.11 -5.23
C VAL A 91 13.43 -1.63 -4.90
N GLY A 92 13.29 -1.29 -3.61
CA GLY A 92 13.43 0.05 -3.11
C GLY A 92 13.73 0.07 -1.62
N LEU A 93 14.40 1.13 -1.17
CA LEU A 93 14.73 1.36 0.22
C LEU A 93 14.53 2.83 0.55
N ARG A 94 13.79 3.11 1.61
CA ARG A 94 13.57 4.46 2.13
C ARG A 94 13.99 4.53 3.58
N ARG A 95 14.50 5.68 4.00
CA ARG A 95 14.98 5.94 5.34
C ARG A 95 14.30 7.17 5.92
N GLN A 96 13.97 7.09 7.20
CA GLN A 96 13.69 8.23 8.05
C GLN A 96 14.27 7.97 9.44
N ASP A 97 15.18 8.81 9.87
CA ASP A 97 15.92 8.67 11.13
C ASP A 97 16.57 7.26 11.24
N ASP A 98 16.25 6.49 12.27
CA ASP A 98 16.75 5.14 12.51
C ASP A 98 15.89 4.05 11.84
N TRP A 99 14.89 4.43 11.05
CA TRP A 99 13.96 3.51 10.42
C TRP A 99 14.23 3.34 8.94
N LEU A 100 14.10 2.10 8.48
CA LEU A 100 14.12 1.74 7.06
C LEU A 100 12.80 1.08 6.65
N LEU A 101 12.31 1.44 5.49
CA LEU A 101 11.20 0.79 4.79
C LEU A 101 11.74 0.19 3.50
N ALA A 102 11.77 -1.13 3.43
CA ALA A 102 12.25 -1.88 2.28
C ALA A 102 11.10 -2.46 1.48
N GLN A 103 11.21 -2.36 0.17
CA GLN A 103 10.36 -3.07 -0.80
C GLN A 103 11.17 -4.24 -1.34
N VAL A 104 10.63 -5.45 -1.20
CA VAL A 104 11.37 -6.69 -1.44
C VAL A 104 10.61 -7.57 -2.42
N SER A 105 11.30 -8.09 -3.41
CA SER A 105 10.82 -9.17 -4.26
C SER A 105 11.58 -10.47 -3.96
N PHE A 106 10.92 -11.58 -4.21
CA PHE A 106 11.49 -12.91 -4.04
C PHE A 106 11.22 -13.74 -5.28
N THR A 107 11.97 -14.83 -5.46
CA THR A 107 11.76 -15.76 -6.58
C THR A 107 10.54 -16.64 -6.34
N GLU A 108 10.33 -17.12 -5.12
CA GLU A 108 9.30 -18.11 -4.78
C GLU A 108 8.25 -17.57 -3.79
N LEU A 109 8.55 -16.49 -3.07
CA LEU A 109 7.63 -15.86 -2.15
C LEU A 109 6.94 -14.65 -2.80
N GLN A 110 5.84 -14.24 -2.22
CA GLN A 110 5.18 -12.98 -2.59
C GLN A 110 6.06 -11.79 -2.21
N SER A 111 5.96 -10.72 -2.99
CA SER A 111 6.62 -9.46 -2.65
C SER A 111 6.19 -8.96 -1.28
N ALA A 112 7.10 -8.29 -0.58
CA ALA A 112 6.88 -7.80 0.76
C ALA A 112 7.30 -6.34 0.92
N VAL A 113 6.68 -5.69 1.90
CA VAL A 113 7.12 -4.43 2.47
C VAL A 113 7.59 -4.71 3.89
N VAL A 114 8.85 -4.36 4.19
CA VAL A 114 9.52 -4.69 5.43
C VAL A 114 9.95 -3.41 6.14
N LEU A 115 9.51 -3.25 7.38
CA LEU A 115 9.88 -2.15 8.25
C LEU A 115 10.97 -2.62 9.22
N MET A 116 12.09 -1.91 9.24
CA MET A 116 13.25 -2.24 10.05
C MET A 116 13.68 -1.04 10.88
N GLN A 117 14.34 -1.31 11.99
CA GLN A 117 14.94 -0.30 12.85
C GLN A 117 16.44 -0.54 13.02
N ALA A 118 17.22 0.53 13.11
CA ALA A 118 18.64 0.45 13.43
C ALA A 118 18.84 -0.12 14.84
N SER A 119 19.84 -0.98 14.98
CA SER A 119 20.29 -1.55 16.24
C SER A 119 21.81 -1.55 16.31
N GLU A 120 22.40 -1.90 17.48
CA GLU A 120 23.87 -2.01 17.63
C GLU A 120 24.50 -3.01 16.67
N SER A 121 23.76 -4.06 16.27
CA SER A 121 24.22 -5.12 15.38
C SER A 121 23.84 -4.90 13.89
N GLY A 122 23.33 -3.73 13.53
CA GLY A 122 22.84 -3.40 12.19
C GLY A 122 21.34 -3.12 12.17
N TYR A 123 20.62 -3.68 11.20
CA TYR A 123 19.16 -3.49 11.11
C TYR A 123 18.43 -4.74 11.59
N VAL A 124 17.35 -4.53 12.32
CA VAL A 124 16.44 -5.57 12.82
C VAL A 124 15.04 -5.32 12.27
N ILE A 125 14.42 -6.37 11.76
CA ILE A 125 13.03 -6.33 11.30
C ILE A 125 12.13 -6.11 12.52
N SER A 126 11.30 -5.09 12.46
CA SER A 126 10.36 -4.78 13.54
C SER A 126 9.31 -5.85 13.67
N SER A 127 9.00 -6.26 14.90
CA SER A 127 7.92 -7.22 15.15
C SER A 127 6.61 -6.71 14.55
N GLY A 128 5.98 -7.51 13.68
CA GLY A 128 4.79 -7.11 12.92
C GLY A 128 5.06 -6.14 11.77
N GLY A 129 6.32 -5.79 11.49
CA GLY A 129 6.72 -4.86 10.44
C GLY A 129 6.86 -5.47 9.04
N VAL A 130 6.40 -6.70 8.84
CA VAL A 130 6.42 -7.36 7.53
C VAL A 130 5.00 -7.50 7.01
N TRP A 131 4.75 -6.88 5.88
CA TRP A 131 3.54 -7.12 5.09
C TRP A 131 3.94 -7.86 3.81
N SER A 132 3.23 -8.95 3.50
CA SER A 132 3.37 -9.65 2.23
C SER A 132 2.01 -10.18 1.80
N GLY A 133 1.79 -10.29 0.50
CA GLY A 133 0.54 -10.80 -0.02
C GLY A 133 0.00 -10.00 -1.21
N SER A 134 -1.21 -10.37 -1.64
CA SER A 134 -1.98 -9.62 -2.62
C SER A 134 -3.03 -8.78 -1.91
N THR A 135 -3.25 -7.57 -2.37
CA THR A 135 -4.34 -6.72 -1.88
C THR A 135 -5.54 -6.71 -2.82
N HIS A 136 -5.43 -7.38 -3.97
CA HIS A 136 -6.53 -7.38 -4.94
C HIS A 136 -7.84 -7.90 -4.30
N PRO A 137 -8.96 -7.20 -4.50
CA PRO A 137 -9.20 -6.07 -5.40
C PRO A 137 -8.92 -4.69 -4.79
N HIS A 138 -8.42 -4.60 -3.56
CA HIS A 138 -8.12 -3.34 -2.88
C HIS A 138 -6.79 -2.73 -3.37
N ARG A 139 -6.70 -1.40 -3.28
CA ARG A 139 -5.47 -0.66 -3.58
C ARG A 139 -4.37 -0.99 -2.56
N PRO A 140 -3.12 -1.28 -3.02
CA PRO A 140 -2.05 -1.75 -2.13
C PRO A 140 -1.68 -0.72 -1.06
N ALA A 141 -1.38 0.51 -1.45
CA ALA A 141 -0.84 1.52 -0.53
C ALA A 141 -1.72 1.77 0.70
N PRO A 142 -3.04 2.00 0.60
CA PRO A 142 -3.91 2.18 1.77
C PRO A 142 -3.94 0.95 2.69
N VAL A 143 -3.95 -0.25 2.12
CA VAL A 143 -3.96 -1.51 2.89
C VAL A 143 -2.66 -1.68 3.66
N ILE A 144 -1.51 -1.51 3.00
CA ILE A 144 -0.18 -1.67 3.59
C ILE A 144 0.05 -0.61 4.68
N ARG A 145 -0.29 0.66 4.41
CA ARG A 145 -0.16 1.74 5.40
C ARG A 145 -0.97 1.44 6.66
N ARG A 146 -2.23 1.03 6.51
CA ARG A 146 -3.10 0.66 7.64
C ARG A 146 -2.53 -0.49 8.44
N PHE A 147 -2.05 -1.55 7.75
CA PHE A 147 -1.43 -2.70 8.40
C PHE A 147 -0.20 -2.28 9.21
N LEU A 148 0.76 -1.59 8.62
CA LEU A 148 1.99 -1.20 9.29
C LEU A 148 1.73 -0.26 10.47
N ARG A 149 0.84 0.73 10.33
CA ARG A 149 0.47 1.63 11.45
C ARG A 149 -0.15 0.87 12.63
N SER A 150 -0.98 -0.14 12.35
CA SER A 150 -1.62 -0.91 13.42
C SER A 150 -0.65 -1.86 14.13
N ARG A 151 0.38 -2.35 13.43
CA ARG A 151 1.32 -3.34 13.95
C ARG A 151 2.58 -2.72 14.55
N VAL A 152 3.02 -1.58 14.01
CA VAL A 152 4.25 -0.90 14.42
C VAL A 152 3.95 0.59 14.69
N PRO A 153 3.14 0.92 15.71
CA PRO A 153 2.69 2.29 15.95
C PRO A 153 3.82 3.26 16.32
N GLN A 154 4.99 2.76 16.74
CA GLN A 154 6.17 3.55 17.04
C GLN A 154 6.94 4.00 15.79
N ALA A 155 6.67 3.44 14.62
CA ALA A 155 7.34 3.83 13.39
C ALA A 155 6.92 5.24 12.95
N PRO A 156 7.82 6.00 12.30
CA PRO A 156 7.49 7.33 11.78
C PRO A 156 6.33 7.29 10.79
N GLY A 157 5.28 8.06 11.09
CA GLY A 157 4.09 8.11 10.23
C GLY A 157 4.40 8.54 8.81
N ASP A 158 5.29 9.54 8.64
CA ASP A 158 5.69 10.04 7.31
C ASP A 158 6.35 8.93 6.48
N LEU A 159 7.18 8.06 7.09
CA LEU A 159 7.81 6.95 6.38
C LEU A 159 6.77 5.97 5.81
N ILE A 160 5.74 5.67 6.61
CA ILE A 160 4.64 4.79 6.19
C ILE A 160 3.75 5.49 5.15
N ASP A 161 3.46 6.79 5.33
CA ASP A 161 2.60 7.55 4.43
C ASP A 161 3.22 7.76 3.05
N CYS A 162 4.54 7.74 2.96
CA CYS A 162 5.28 7.83 1.71
C CYS A 162 5.34 6.51 0.92
N ILE A 163 4.65 5.45 1.35
CA ILE A 163 4.39 4.29 0.50
C ILE A 163 3.49 4.75 -0.66
N ASP A 164 3.93 4.52 -1.89
CA ASP A 164 3.20 4.88 -3.10
C ASP A 164 2.28 3.75 -3.61
N GLU A 165 1.48 4.05 -4.64
CA GLU A 165 0.54 3.10 -5.22
C GLU A 165 1.20 1.83 -5.77
N THR A 166 2.44 1.92 -6.16
CA THR A 166 3.16 0.76 -6.68
C THR A 166 3.43 -0.24 -5.57
N GLY A 167 3.35 0.18 -4.29
CA GLY A 167 3.56 -0.65 -3.11
C GLY A 167 4.87 -1.43 -3.16
N GLY A 168 5.79 -1.02 -4.05
CA GLY A 168 6.96 -1.79 -4.44
C GLY A 168 6.64 -2.99 -5.31
N MET A 169 5.44 -3.10 -5.84
CA MET A 169 5.02 -4.16 -6.76
C MET A 169 5.01 -3.71 -8.22
N ALA A 170 5.72 -2.65 -8.58
CA ALA A 170 6.01 -2.37 -9.97
C ALA A 170 6.90 -3.51 -10.50
N ARG A 171 6.40 -4.16 -11.54
CA ARG A 171 7.10 -5.20 -12.31
C ARG A 171 8.38 -4.66 -12.90
#